data_9f5c67e713ba659fafc61fbf50f8398a
#
_entry.id   9f5c67e713ba659fafc61fbf50f8398a
#
_cell.length_a   1.000
_cell.length_b   1.000
_cell.length_c   1.000
_cell.angle_alpha   90.00
_cell.angle_beta   90.00
_cell.angle_gamma   90.00
#
_symmetry.space_group_name_H-M   'P 1'
#
loop_
_entity.id
_entity.type
_entity.pdbx_description
1 polymer ?
#
loop_
_entity_poly.entity_id
_entity_poly.type
_entity_poly.pdbx_seq_one_letter_code
_entity_poly.pdbx_strand_id
1 'polypeptide(L)'
;PKEVRSYENSTTAFDDLRLGDGVRLDAVVSSLPSILDAEKAGYPIKQLGDPVFYEPLAIAIERGDPELSAKIGDAVKAMKEDGTLSKLSEKWYGQDYSKTN
;
A
#
# COMPACT_ATOMS: atom_id res chain seq x y z
N PRO A 1 19.31 9.45 6.53
CA PRO A 1 19.95 9.36 5.21
C PRO A 1 20.78 10.60 4.92
N LYS A 2 21.79 10.47 4.06
CA LYS A 2 22.60 11.61 3.60
C LYS A 2 21.84 12.47 2.59
N GLU A 3 21.01 11.85 1.80
CA GLU A 3 20.21 12.46 0.75
C GLU A 3 18.84 11.78 0.66
N VAL A 4 17.80 12.55 0.38
CA VAL A 4 16.47 12.06 0.08
C VAL A 4 16.08 12.55 -1.30
N ARG A 5 15.67 11.63 -2.17
CA ARG A 5 15.18 11.90 -3.52
C ARG A 5 13.70 11.58 -3.63
N SER A 6 12.95 12.48 -4.26
CA SER A 6 11.54 12.26 -4.54
C SER A 6 11.35 11.77 -5.98
N TYR A 7 10.44 10.83 -6.15
CA TYR A 7 10.06 10.24 -7.43
C TYR A 7 8.58 10.45 -7.69
N GLU A 8 8.21 10.57 -8.94
CA GLU A 8 6.80 10.75 -9.34
C GLU A 8 5.97 9.47 -9.13
N ASN A 9 6.62 8.30 -9.20
CA ASN A 9 5.96 7.01 -8.98
C ASN A 9 6.94 5.97 -8.42
N SER A 10 6.37 4.91 -7.86
CA SER A 10 7.15 3.84 -7.23
C SER A 10 7.99 3.04 -8.23
N THR A 11 7.52 2.86 -9.47
CA THR A 11 8.22 2.06 -10.49
C THR A 11 9.58 2.64 -10.82
N THR A 12 9.65 3.96 -11.07
CA THR A 12 10.93 4.63 -11.35
C THR A 12 11.88 4.60 -10.17
N ALA A 13 11.36 4.69 -8.94
CA ALA A 13 12.18 4.54 -7.73
C ALA A 13 12.73 3.11 -7.62
N PHE A 14 11.93 2.08 -7.88
CA PHE A 14 12.39 0.69 -7.86
C PHE A 14 13.36 0.36 -9.00
N ASP A 15 13.20 0.98 -10.17
CA ASP A 15 14.16 0.85 -11.27
C ASP A 15 15.55 1.38 -10.89
N ASP A 16 15.61 2.47 -10.15
CA ASP A 16 16.88 2.98 -9.63
C ASP A 16 17.42 2.12 -8.49
N LEU A 17 16.55 1.62 -7.60
CA LEU A 17 16.95 0.76 -6.48
C LEU A 17 17.56 -0.56 -6.95
N ARG A 18 16.97 -1.19 -7.98
CA ARG A 18 17.46 -2.48 -8.49
C ARG A 18 18.84 -2.44 -9.14
N LEU A 19 19.39 -1.26 -9.40
CA LEU A 19 20.75 -1.11 -9.90
C LEU A 19 21.82 -1.54 -8.89
N GLY A 20 21.44 -1.69 -7.64
CA GLY A 20 22.28 -2.20 -6.57
C GLY A 20 22.68 -1.13 -5.55
N ASP A 21 23.17 -1.63 -4.43
CA ASP A 21 23.62 -0.81 -3.31
C ASP A 21 24.75 0.15 -3.74
N GLY A 22 24.64 1.40 -3.30
CA GLY A 22 25.62 2.45 -3.57
C GLY A 22 25.63 3.00 -5.00
N VAL A 23 24.76 2.51 -5.91
CA VAL A 23 24.70 3.03 -7.30
C VAL A 23 23.84 4.30 -7.36
N ARG A 24 22.55 4.21 -7.04
CA ARG A 24 21.64 5.36 -7.05
C ARG A 24 20.85 5.50 -5.76
N LEU A 25 20.29 4.41 -5.29
CA LEU A 25 19.46 4.37 -4.06
C LEU A 25 19.89 3.16 -3.23
N ASP A 26 19.91 3.36 -1.92
CA ASP A 26 20.16 2.29 -0.95
C ASP A 26 18.83 1.72 -0.42
N ALA A 27 17.78 2.54 -0.40
CA ALA A 27 16.43 2.15 0.04
C ALA A 27 15.35 3.03 -0.59
N VAL A 28 14.13 2.53 -0.62
CA VAL A 28 12.93 3.25 -1.05
C VAL A 28 11.85 3.11 0.01
N VAL A 29 11.17 4.21 0.34
CA VAL A 29 9.92 4.19 1.12
C VAL A 29 8.76 4.27 0.13
N SER A 30 7.90 3.27 0.16
CA SER A 30 6.75 3.17 -0.74
C SER A 30 5.58 2.44 -0.07
N SER A 31 4.45 2.37 -0.74
CA SER A 31 3.30 1.60 -0.26
C SER A 31 3.57 0.10 -0.33
N LEU A 32 3.04 -0.65 0.62
CA LEU A 32 3.18 -2.11 0.64
C LEU A 32 2.70 -2.77 -0.67
N PRO A 33 1.53 -2.43 -1.24
CA PRO A 33 1.12 -3.00 -2.53
C PRO A 33 2.16 -2.83 -3.63
N SER A 34 2.76 -1.65 -3.75
CA SER A 34 3.79 -1.37 -4.75
C SER A 34 5.05 -2.23 -4.55
N ILE A 35 5.46 -2.45 -3.31
CA ILE A 35 6.60 -3.31 -2.98
C ILE A 35 6.29 -4.76 -3.37
N LEU A 36 5.13 -5.29 -2.97
CA LEU A 36 4.73 -6.66 -3.28
C LEU A 36 4.57 -6.90 -4.79
N ASP A 37 4.07 -5.93 -5.53
CA ASP A 37 3.96 -6.02 -6.99
C ASP A 37 5.33 -6.03 -7.66
N ALA A 38 6.26 -5.23 -7.18
CA ALA A 38 7.64 -5.24 -7.67
C ALA A 38 8.37 -6.56 -7.36
N GLU A 39 8.19 -7.12 -6.16
CA GLU A 39 8.72 -8.46 -5.82
C GLU A 39 8.15 -9.54 -6.73
N LYS A 40 6.82 -9.55 -6.98
CA LYS A 40 6.17 -10.47 -7.91
C LYS A 40 6.65 -10.31 -9.35
N ALA A 41 7.00 -9.10 -9.76
CA ALA A 41 7.56 -8.80 -11.07
C ALA A 41 9.05 -9.19 -11.19
N GLY A 42 9.65 -9.72 -10.13
CA GLY A 42 11.04 -10.20 -10.13
C GLY A 42 12.09 -9.14 -9.80
N TYR A 43 11.72 -7.99 -9.29
CA TYR A 43 12.69 -7.02 -8.79
C TYR A 43 13.45 -7.61 -7.59
N PRO A 44 14.78 -7.50 -7.53
CA PRO A 44 15.60 -8.02 -6.44
C PRO A 44 15.56 -7.09 -5.21
N ILE A 45 14.36 -6.82 -4.72
CA ILE A 45 14.07 -5.97 -3.57
C ILE A 45 13.32 -6.77 -2.51
N LYS A 46 13.32 -6.30 -1.30
CA LYS A 46 12.56 -6.89 -0.19
C LYS A 46 12.10 -5.83 0.79
N GLN A 47 11.01 -6.09 1.47
CA GLN A 47 10.58 -5.30 2.61
C GLN A 47 11.62 -5.41 3.74
N LEU A 48 11.95 -4.28 4.35
CA LEU A 48 12.85 -4.20 5.50
C LEU A 48 12.10 -3.63 6.71
N GLY A 49 12.06 -4.40 7.78
CA GLY A 49 11.45 -3.99 9.04
C GLY A 49 9.93 -3.83 8.99
N ASP A 50 9.40 -3.19 10.01
CA ASP A 50 7.99 -2.88 10.13
C ASP A 50 7.59 -1.65 9.32
N PRO A 51 6.31 -1.47 8.99
CA PRO A 51 5.82 -0.26 8.33
C PRO A 51 6.16 1.00 9.13
N VAL A 52 6.68 2.03 8.45
CA VAL A 52 7.02 3.32 9.09
C VAL A 52 5.79 4.07 9.56
N PHE A 53 4.65 3.87 8.89
CA PHE A 53 3.33 4.38 9.27
C PHE A 53 2.23 3.59 8.56
N TYR A 54 1.03 3.73 9.04
CA TYR A 54 -0.17 3.17 8.41
C TYR A 54 -0.99 4.29 7.78
N GLU A 55 -1.38 4.09 6.53
CA GLU A 55 -2.17 5.06 5.78
C GLU A 55 -3.64 4.61 5.77
N PRO A 56 -4.57 5.40 6.33
CA PRO A 56 -5.99 5.11 6.22
C PRO A 56 -6.46 5.37 4.78
N LEU A 57 -7.01 4.35 4.14
CA LEU A 57 -7.61 4.45 2.82
C LEU A 57 -9.12 4.63 2.93
N ALA A 58 -9.67 5.40 2.01
CA ALA A 58 -11.11 5.66 1.94
C ALA A 58 -11.59 5.64 0.50
N ILE A 59 -12.89 5.40 0.34
CA ILE A 59 -13.56 5.48 -0.96
C ILE A 59 -14.00 6.93 -1.16
N ALA A 60 -13.50 7.56 -2.22
CA ALA A 60 -13.91 8.90 -2.61
C ALA A 60 -15.20 8.84 -3.47
N ILE A 61 -16.13 9.70 -3.16
CA ILE A 61 -17.38 9.86 -3.92
C ILE A 61 -17.62 11.32 -4.21
N GLU A 62 -18.51 11.62 -5.15
CA GLU A 62 -18.95 12.98 -5.41
C GLU A 62 -19.62 13.61 -4.20
N ARG A 63 -19.32 14.88 -3.96
CA ARG A 63 -19.93 15.66 -2.88
C ARG A 63 -21.39 15.93 -3.21
N GLY A 64 -22.28 15.71 -2.24
CA GLY A 64 -23.70 16.01 -2.40
C GLY A 64 -24.59 14.79 -2.68
N ASP A 65 -24.05 13.57 -2.60
CA ASP A 65 -24.82 12.33 -2.64
C ASP A 65 -24.80 11.61 -1.28
N PRO A 66 -25.64 12.03 -0.31
CA PRO A 66 -25.66 11.41 1.01
C PRO A 66 -26.20 9.98 1.01
N GLU A 67 -27.06 9.63 0.05
CA GLU A 67 -27.59 8.26 -0.08
C GLU A 67 -26.49 7.28 -0.50
N LEU A 68 -25.72 7.62 -1.53
CA LEU A 68 -24.58 6.81 -1.97
C LEU A 68 -23.53 6.70 -0.86
N SER A 69 -23.22 7.80 -0.18
CA SER A 69 -22.29 7.81 0.95
C SER A 69 -22.71 6.84 2.04
N ALA A 70 -24.00 6.86 2.42
CA ALA A 70 -24.54 5.95 3.44
C ALA A 70 -24.45 4.48 2.99
N LYS A 71 -24.85 4.16 1.76
CA LYS A 71 -24.79 2.79 1.22
C LYS A 71 -23.37 2.24 1.16
N ILE A 72 -22.40 3.04 0.73
CA ILE A 72 -20.98 2.63 0.72
C ILE A 72 -20.46 2.45 2.14
N GLY A 73 -20.78 3.37 3.05
CA GLY A 73 -20.40 3.27 4.46
C GLY A 73 -20.93 2.00 5.12
N ASP A 74 -22.21 1.68 4.90
CA ASP A 74 -22.86 0.48 5.42
C ASP A 74 -22.22 -0.80 4.82
N ALA A 75 -21.94 -0.80 3.53
CA ALA A 75 -21.26 -1.92 2.88
C ALA A 75 -19.85 -2.16 3.44
N VAL A 76 -19.05 -1.11 3.61
CA VAL A 76 -17.71 -1.21 4.20
C VAL A 76 -17.79 -1.71 5.64
N LYS A 77 -18.75 -1.21 6.42
CA LYS A 77 -18.98 -1.67 7.79
C LYS A 77 -19.33 -3.16 7.83
N ALA A 78 -20.28 -3.60 6.99
CA ALA A 78 -20.66 -5.01 6.90
C ALA A 78 -19.47 -5.90 6.51
N MET A 79 -18.66 -5.47 5.56
CA MET A 79 -17.45 -6.21 5.15
C MET A 79 -16.37 -6.29 6.24
N LYS A 80 -16.31 -5.32 7.14
CA LYS A 80 -15.46 -5.38 8.34
C LYS A 80 -16.01 -6.40 9.34
N GLU A 81 -17.31 -6.36 9.60
CA GLU A 81 -17.98 -7.20 10.59
C GLU A 81 -18.03 -8.68 10.20
N ASP A 82 -18.26 -8.99 8.92
CA ASP A 82 -18.34 -10.36 8.41
C ASP A 82 -16.97 -10.99 8.04
N GLY A 83 -15.89 -10.24 8.17
CA GLY A 83 -14.53 -10.68 7.87
C GLY A 83 -14.14 -10.66 6.40
N THR A 84 -14.98 -10.11 5.52
CA THR A 84 -14.67 -10.03 4.08
C THR A 84 -13.40 -9.23 3.82
N LEU A 85 -13.23 -8.08 4.47
CA LEU A 85 -12.03 -7.25 4.30
C LEU A 85 -10.77 -7.96 4.80
N SER A 86 -10.84 -8.67 5.92
CA SER A 86 -9.74 -9.47 6.43
C SER A 86 -9.29 -10.54 5.41
N LYS A 87 -10.25 -11.28 4.86
CA LYS A 87 -9.97 -12.30 3.83
C LYS A 87 -9.36 -11.72 2.56
N LEU A 88 -9.87 -10.57 2.10
CA LEU A 88 -9.33 -9.89 0.93
C LEU A 88 -7.90 -9.39 1.20
N SER A 89 -7.65 -8.82 2.38
CA SER A 89 -6.32 -8.36 2.78
C SER A 89 -5.31 -9.51 2.83
N GLU A 90 -5.66 -10.62 3.46
CA GLU A 90 -4.82 -11.81 3.50
C GLU A 90 -4.55 -12.40 2.11
N LYS A 91 -5.58 -12.46 1.27
CA LYS A 91 -5.47 -12.97 -0.10
C LYS A 91 -4.49 -12.16 -0.96
N TRP A 92 -4.55 -10.83 -0.88
CA TRP A 92 -3.81 -9.95 -1.79
C TRP A 92 -2.48 -9.48 -1.23
N TYR A 93 -2.36 -9.37 0.10
CA TYR A 93 -1.17 -8.81 0.79
C TYR A 93 -0.49 -9.79 1.74
N GLY A 94 -1.04 -11.00 1.91
CA GLY A 94 -0.49 -12.02 2.79
C GLY A 94 -0.73 -11.80 4.29
N GLN A 95 -1.31 -10.67 4.67
CA GLN A 95 -1.65 -10.32 6.06
C GLN A 95 -2.93 -9.50 6.12
N ASP A 96 -3.55 -9.46 7.29
CA ASP A 96 -4.75 -8.65 7.53
C ASP A 96 -4.37 -7.20 7.90
N TYR A 97 -4.47 -6.31 6.92
CA TYR A 97 -4.31 -4.86 7.08
C TYR A 97 -5.65 -4.13 7.19
N SER A 98 -6.77 -4.83 7.26
CA SER A 98 -8.11 -4.23 7.37
C SER A 98 -8.43 -3.72 8.76
N LYS A 99 -7.69 -4.14 9.76
CA LYS A 99 -7.84 -3.70 11.15
C LYS A 99 -7.00 -2.45 11.39
N THR A 100 -7.64 -1.42 11.88
CA THR A 100 -6.95 -0.24 12.41
C THR A 100 -6.29 -0.60 13.73
N ASN A 101 -5.03 -0.33 13.79
CA ASN A 101 -4.30 -0.36 15.06
C ASN A 101 -4.56 0.93 15.86
#